data_46234ed60a8faae1770dd3f5b8795e0c
#
_entry.id   46234ed60a8faae1770dd3f5b8795e0c
#
_cell.length_a   1.000
_cell.length_b   1.000
_cell.length_c   1.000
_cell.angle_alpha   90.00
_cell.angle_beta   90.00
_cell.angle_gamma   90.00
#
_symmetry.space_group_name_H-M   'P 1'
#
loop_
_entity.id
_entity.type
_entity.pdbx_description
1 polymer ?
#
loop_
_entity_poly.entity_id
_entity_poly.type
_entity_poly.pdbx_seq_one_letter_code
_entity_poly.pdbx_strand_id
1 'polypeptide(L)'
;MFRPQKGKQEKFLACSADICIYGGAAGGGKSYALLLEPLRHIGNKQFAAVTFRRTNPQILSPGGLWSESFNIYSLLGATPKLSPKPMWVFPSGATITFSHLEMESTKYDWQGSQIPLIMFDELTHFSESVFFYMLSRNRSMCGVKPYIRATCNPDADSWVANFISWWIDQDSGYPIEERCGKIRWFIRRDEKVYWADRKQDLWEQFNLTTDEEKAEPRSVSFINSTLQDNKLLMQRDPSYLATLKALPTVERERLLYGNWKIKQAAGLYFKRTQVRNMLPCAPADVTSYVRAWDLAASPETEKGDPAYTCLLYTSPSPRDIS
;
A
#
# COMPACT_ATOMS: atom_id res chain seq x y z
N MET A 1 -10.54 -19.99 -20.46
CA MET A 1 -11.05 -19.77 -19.09
C MET A 1 -9.94 -19.14 -18.29
N PHE A 2 -10.18 -17.93 -17.70
CA PHE A 2 -9.20 -17.27 -16.84
C PHE A 2 -9.08 -18.02 -15.51
N ARG A 3 -7.85 -18.26 -15.08
CA ARG A 3 -7.56 -18.94 -13.82
C ARG A 3 -6.40 -18.24 -13.12
N PRO A 4 -6.42 -18.16 -11.79
CA PRO A 4 -5.25 -17.73 -11.04
C PRO A 4 -4.12 -18.77 -11.19
N GLN A 5 -2.91 -18.32 -11.02
CA GLN A 5 -1.78 -19.23 -10.85
C GLN A 5 -1.88 -19.91 -9.47
N LYS A 6 -1.55 -21.21 -9.44
CA LYS A 6 -1.56 -22.00 -8.19
C LYS A 6 -0.67 -21.35 -7.12
N GLY A 7 -1.13 -21.41 -5.88
CA GLY A 7 -0.41 -20.90 -4.73
C GLY A 7 -0.91 -19.54 -4.26
N LYS A 8 -0.09 -18.52 -4.30
CA LYS A 8 -0.40 -17.22 -3.65
C LYS A 8 -1.56 -16.48 -4.30
N GLN A 9 -1.70 -16.51 -5.64
CA GLN A 9 -2.85 -15.90 -6.33
C GLN A 9 -4.17 -16.62 -5.97
N GLU A 10 -4.16 -17.97 -5.94
CA GLU A 10 -5.35 -18.72 -5.50
C GLU A 10 -5.70 -18.39 -4.05
N LYS A 11 -4.69 -18.33 -3.17
CA LYS A 11 -4.88 -17.99 -1.77
C LYS A 11 -5.49 -16.58 -1.61
N PHE A 12 -5.05 -15.61 -2.40
CA PHE A 12 -5.61 -14.26 -2.41
C PHE A 12 -7.08 -14.24 -2.84
N LEU A 13 -7.40 -14.90 -3.97
CA LEU A 13 -8.77 -14.97 -4.47
C LEU A 13 -9.69 -15.82 -3.58
N ALA A 14 -9.16 -16.81 -2.86
CA ALA A 14 -9.92 -17.61 -1.90
C ALA A 14 -10.06 -16.97 -0.53
N CYS A 15 -9.44 -15.81 -0.28
CA CYS A 15 -9.44 -15.17 1.02
C CYS A 15 -10.84 -14.71 1.44
N SER A 16 -11.30 -15.15 2.61
CA SER A 16 -12.60 -14.81 3.19
C SER A 16 -12.60 -13.57 4.07
N ALA A 17 -11.42 -12.98 4.34
CA ALA A 17 -11.29 -11.77 5.15
C ALA A 17 -12.01 -10.58 4.50
N ASP A 18 -12.52 -9.66 5.33
CA ASP A 18 -13.13 -8.41 4.88
C ASP A 18 -12.12 -7.54 4.11
N ILE A 19 -10.86 -7.57 4.53
CA ILE A 19 -9.73 -6.89 3.88
C ILE A 19 -8.65 -7.91 3.59
N CYS A 20 -8.23 -8.03 2.33
CA CYS A 20 -7.08 -8.85 1.96
C CYS A 20 -6.06 -8.03 1.20
N ILE A 21 -4.82 -8.01 1.69
CA ILE A 21 -3.69 -7.29 1.10
C ILE A 21 -2.73 -8.31 0.48
N TYR A 22 -2.56 -8.25 -0.84
CA TYR A 22 -1.62 -9.04 -1.61
C TYR A 22 -0.36 -8.20 -1.86
N GLY A 23 0.59 -8.28 -0.96
CA GLY A 23 1.77 -7.43 -0.94
C GLY A 23 3.07 -8.20 -1.13
N GLY A 24 4.12 -7.53 -1.57
CA GLY A 24 5.45 -8.12 -1.70
C GLY A 24 6.17 -7.75 -2.99
N ALA A 25 7.09 -8.60 -3.42
CA ALA A 25 7.99 -8.35 -4.54
C ALA A 25 7.28 -7.96 -5.85
N ALA A 26 7.97 -7.22 -6.71
CA ALA A 26 7.52 -6.90 -8.05
C ALA A 26 7.41 -8.16 -8.92
N GLY A 27 6.54 -8.12 -9.93
CA GLY A 27 6.37 -9.23 -10.86
C GLY A 27 5.61 -10.44 -10.32
N GLY A 28 5.13 -10.43 -9.06
CA GLY A 28 4.40 -11.54 -8.44
C GLY A 28 2.97 -11.77 -8.96
N GLY A 29 2.54 -11.05 -10.00
CA GLY A 29 1.20 -11.21 -10.61
C GLY A 29 0.06 -10.62 -9.77
N LYS A 30 0.35 -9.66 -8.89
CA LYS A 30 -0.61 -9.05 -7.97
C LYS A 30 -1.74 -8.31 -8.67
N SER A 31 -1.41 -7.41 -9.61
CA SER A 31 -2.41 -6.61 -10.35
C SER A 31 -3.31 -7.49 -11.22
N TYR A 32 -2.76 -8.58 -11.79
CA TYR A 32 -3.58 -9.56 -12.53
C TYR A 32 -4.59 -10.25 -11.61
N ALA A 33 -4.16 -10.68 -10.41
CA ALA A 33 -5.08 -11.26 -9.42
C ALA A 33 -6.16 -10.27 -8.99
N LEU A 34 -5.80 -8.98 -8.84
CA LEU A 34 -6.75 -7.92 -8.51
C LEU A 34 -7.82 -7.76 -9.61
N LEU A 35 -7.43 -7.84 -10.89
CA LEU A 35 -8.39 -7.79 -12.02
C LEU A 35 -9.29 -9.04 -12.09
N LEU A 36 -8.84 -10.19 -11.60
CA LEU A 36 -9.67 -11.39 -11.54
C LEU A 36 -10.72 -11.35 -10.41
N GLU A 37 -10.45 -10.61 -9.33
CA GLU A 37 -11.27 -10.62 -8.11
C GLU A 37 -12.75 -10.30 -8.35
N PRO A 38 -13.12 -9.23 -9.08
CA PRO A 38 -14.53 -8.87 -9.27
C PRO A 38 -15.30 -9.86 -10.15
N LEU A 39 -14.62 -10.73 -10.92
CA LEU A 39 -15.25 -11.65 -11.87
C LEU A 39 -16.23 -12.63 -11.22
N ARG A 40 -16.07 -12.91 -9.94
CA ARG A 40 -17.00 -13.78 -9.18
C ARG A 40 -18.41 -13.20 -9.05
N HIS A 41 -18.56 -11.88 -9.23
CA HIS A 41 -19.81 -11.17 -9.01
C HIS A 41 -20.40 -10.53 -10.28
N ILE A 42 -19.75 -10.63 -11.44
CA ILE A 42 -20.18 -10.00 -12.68
C ILE A 42 -21.54 -10.51 -13.19
N GLY A 43 -22.06 -11.63 -12.69
CA GLY A 43 -23.42 -12.08 -12.97
C GLY A 43 -24.52 -11.29 -12.24
N ASN A 44 -24.18 -10.50 -11.24
CA ASN A 44 -25.13 -9.73 -10.44
C ASN A 44 -25.30 -8.32 -11.02
N LYS A 45 -26.48 -8.01 -11.55
CA LYS A 45 -26.81 -6.72 -12.19
C LYS A 45 -26.50 -5.49 -11.34
N GLN A 46 -26.64 -5.59 -10.03
CA GLN A 46 -26.46 -4.47 -9.10
C GLN A 46 -25.01 -4.36 -8.57
N PHE A 47 -24.13 -5.28 -8.97
CA PHE A 47 -22.75 -5.27 -8.50
C PHE A 47 -21.95 -4.16 -9.17
N ALA A 48 -21.29 -3.34 -8.35
CA ALA A 48 -20.41 -2.27 -8.80
C ALA A 48 -19.08 -2.31 -8.02
N ALA A 49 -18.00 -2.68 -8.69
CA ALA A 49 -16.67 -2.61 -8.09
C ALA A 49 -15.95 -1.33 -8.51
N VAL A 50 -15.05 -0.85 -7.64
CA VAL A 50 -14.18 0.29 -7.96
C VAL A 50 -12.74 -0.07 -7.66
N THR A 51 -11.86 0.18 -8.65
CA THR A 51 -10.41 0.01 -8.52
C THR A 51 -9.75 1.38 -8.46
N PHE A 52 -8.92 1.59 -7.44
CA PHE A 52 -8.19 2.83 -7.24
C PHE A 52 -6.70 2.69 -7.50
N ARG A 53 -6.15 3.69 -8.18
CA ARG A 53 -4.72 3.99 -8.28
C ARG A 53 -4.46 5.39 -7.74
N ARG A 54 -3.22 5.74 -7.44
CA ARG A 54 -2.90 7.07 -6.92
C ARG A 54 -3.25 8.16 -7.93
N THR A 55 -2.84 8.01 -9.19
CA THR A 55 -3.06 9.01 -10.24
C THR A 55 -3.72 8.42 -11.48
N ASN A 56 -4.40 9.27 -12.25
CA ASN A 56 -5.05 8.86 -13.50
C ASN A 56 -4.08 8.33 -14.57
N PRO A 57 -2.90 8.96 -14.80
CA PRO A 57 -1.92 8.39 -15.72
C PRO A 57 -1.50 6.96 -15.38
N GLN A 58 -1.37 6.61 -14.10
CA GLN A 58 -1.03 5.25 -13.69
C GLN A 58 -2.12 4.21 -14.02
N ILE A 59 -3.37 4.63 -14.21
CA ILE A 59 -4.47 3.76 -14.65
C ILE A 59 -4.38 3.52 -16.15
N LEU A 60 -4.19 4.59 -16.93
CA LEU A 60 -4.35 4.60 -18.40
C LEU A 60 -3.06 4.31 -19.17
N SER A 61 -1.89 4.38 -18.51
CA SER A 61 -0.60 4.10 -19.15
C SER A 61 -0.56 2.71 -19.79
N PRO A 62 0.19 2.52 -20.88
CA PRO A 62 0.45 1.20 -21.45
C PRO A 62 0.96 0.22 -20.38
N GLY A 63 0.37 -0.98 -20.32
CA GLY A 63 0.66 -1.96 -19.25
C GLY A 63 0.01 -1.63 -17.90
N GLY A 64 -0.73 -0.52 -17.78
CA GLY A 64 -1.52 -0.19 -16.59
C GLY A 64 -2.78 -1.04 -16.48
N LEU A 65 -3.45 -0.91 -15.33
CA LEU A 65 -4.64 -1.74 -15.01
C LEU A 65 -5.74 -1.66 -16.08
N TRP A 66 -5.97 -0.47 -16.64
CA TRP A 66 -6.98 -0.28 -17.68
C TRP A 66 -6.63 -1.07 -18.94
N SER A 67 -5.39 -0.93 -19.44
CA SER A 67 -4.97 -1.67 -20.64
C SER A 67 -4.94 -3.18 -20.43
N GLU A 68 -4.47 -3.64 -19.26
CA GLU A 68 -4.46 -5.07 -18.93
C GLU A 68 -5.87 -5.65 -18.77
N SER A 69 -6.85 -4.84 -18.32
CA SER A 69 -8.24 -5.29 -18.18
C SER A 69 -8.88 -5.69 -19.51
N PHE A 70 -8.42 -5.15 -20.65
CA PHE A 70 -8.92 -5.56 -21.99
C PHE A 70 -8.64 -7.03 -22.30
N ASN A 71 -7.50 -7.54 -21.85
CA ASN A 71 -7.13 -8.94 -22.05
C ASN A 71 -8.06 -9.91 -21.32
N ILE A 72 -8.86 -9.41 -20.38
CA ILE A 72 -9.75 -10.23 -19.54
C ILE A 72 -11.22 -9.89 -19.82
N TYR A 73 -11.60 -8.62 -19.67
CA TYR A 73 -13.01 -8.25 -19.61
C TYR A 73 -13.67 -8.21 -21.00
N SER A 74 -12.93 -7.87 -22.06
CA SER A 74 -13.45 -7.95 -23.44
C SER A 74 -13.87 -9.37 -23.81
N LEU A 75 -13.09 -10.37 -23.37
CA LEU A 75 -13.38 -11.79 -23.65
C LEU A 75 -14.58 -12.33 -22.86
N LEU A 76 -15.07 -11.55 -21.89
CA LEU A 76 -16.30 -11.83 -21.12
C LEU A 76 -17.51 -11.04 -21.64
N GLY A 77 -17.38 -10.41 -22.80
CA GLY A 77 -18.43 -9.63 -23.43
C GLY A 77 -18.70 -8.28 -22.77
N ALA A 78 -17.79 -7.79 -21.93
CA ALA A 78 -17.93 -6.48 -21.33
C ALA A 78 -17.62 -5.35 -22.33
N THR A 79 -18.32 -4.23 -22.19
CA THR A 79 -18.15 -3.03 -23.02
C THR A 79 -17.39 -1.95 -22.24
N PRO A 80 -16.28 -1.41 -22.79
CA PRO A 80 -15.53 -0.35 -22.14
C PRO A 80 -16.21 1.01 -22.37
N LYS A 81 -16.17 1.87 -21.32
CA LYS A 81 -16.56 3.28 -21.38
C LYS A 81 -15.44 4.11 -20.77
N LEU A 82 -15.09 5.25 -21.36
CA LEU A 82 -14.03 6.12 -20.85
C LEU A 82 -14.56 7.33 -20.06
N SER A 83 -15.78 7.77 -20.37
CA SER A 83 -16.38 8.96 -19.76
C SER A 83 -17.59 8.58 -18.91
N PRO A 84 -17.79 9.19 -17.74
CA PRO A 84 -16.94 10.20 -17.07
C PRO A 84 -15.70 9.59 -16.37
N LYS A 85 -15.66 8.28 -16.18
CA LYS A 85 -14.53 7.52 -15.62
C LYS A 85 -14.36 6.24 -16.43
N PRO A 86 -13.13 5.73 -16.61
CA PRO A 86 -12.90 4.43 -17.23
C PRO A 86 -13.69 3.35 -16.48
N MET A 87 -14.55 2.63 -17.20
CA MET A 87 -15.47 1.66 -16.62
C MET A 87 -15.78 0.55 -17.62
N TRP A 88 -15.88 -0.67 -17.13
CA TRP A 88 -16.42 -1.81 -17.84
C TRP A 88 -17.87 -2.05 -17.43
N VAL A 89 -18.72 -2.31 -18.44
CA VAL A 89 -20.11 -2.73 -18.25
C VAL A 89 -20.26 -4.14 -18.78
N PHE A 90 -20.62 -5.07 -17.92
CA PHE A 90 -20.83 -6.47 -18.28
C PHE A 90 -22.25 -6.71 -18.83
N PRO A 91 -22.49 -7.81 -19.57
CA PRO A 91 -23.81 -8.13 -20.12
C PRO A 91 -24.93 -8.19 -19.08
N SER A 92 -24.62 -8.55 -17.85
CA SER A 92 -25.57 -8.55 -16.72
C SER A 92 -26.00 -7.15 -16.26
N GLY A 93 -25.21 -6.11 -16.58
CA GLY A 93 -25.29 -4.76 -16.02
C GLY A 93 -24.31 -4.49 -14.88
N ALA A 94 -23.57 -5.49 -14.41
CA ALA A 94 -22.49 -5.28 -13.44
C ALA A 94 -21.43 -4.32 -13.98
N THR A 95 -20.80 -3.54 -13.10
CA THR A 95 -19.78 -2.55 -13.48
C THR A 95 -18.49 -2.68 -12.70
N ILE A 96 -17.38 -2.39 -13.37
CA ILE A 96 -16.06 -2.24 -12.74
C ILE A 96 -15.49 -0.90 -13.18
N THR A 97 -15.39 0.04 -12.24
CA THR A 97 -14.90 1.41 -12.48
C THR A 97 -13.43 1.52 -12.06
N PHE A 98 -12.64 2.23 -12.85
CA PHE A 98 -11.28 2.62 -12.51
C PHE A 98 -11.25 4.09 -12.15
N SER A 99 -10.63 4.44 -11.04
CA SER A 99 -10.57 5.82 -10.55
C SER A 99 -9.27 6.08 -9.79
N HIS A 100 -9.01 7.33 -9.51
CA HIS A 100 -7.83 7.75 -8.76
C HIS A 100 -8.22 8.53 -7.51
N LEU A 101 -7.28 8.58 -6.55
CA LEU A 101 -7.37 9.34 -5.31
C LEU A 101 -6.02 10.03 -5.09
N GLU A 102 -5.77 11.07 -5.88
CA GLU A 102 -4.48 11.76 -5.91
C GLU A 102 -4.29 12.67 -4.70
N MET A 103 -5.32 13.45 -4.37
CA MET A 103 -5.33 14.36 -3.23
C MET A 103 -6.19 13.79 -2.10
N GLU A 104 -5.89 14.18 -0.86
CA GLU A 104 -6.70 13.82 0.30
C GLU A 104 -8.17 14.22 0.14
N SER A 105 -8.45 15.37 -0.47
CA SER A 105 -9.80 15.86 -0.74
C SER A 105 -10.57 15.01 -1.73
N THR A 106 -9.92 14.31 -2.66
CA THR A 106 -10.59 13.48 -3.68
C THR A 106 -11.40 12.34 -3.06
N LYS A 107 -11.09 11.92 -1.84
CA LYS A 107 -11.91 10.92 -1.12
C LYS A 107 -13.36 11.38 -0.92
N TYR A 108 -13.61 12.68 -0.81
CA TYR A 108 -14.95 13.24 -0.59
C TYR A 108 -15.84 13.16 -1.84
N ASP A 109 -15.28 13.01 -3.05
CA ASP A 109 -16.04 12.75 -4.28
C ASP A 109 -16.84 11.44 -4.19
N TRP A 110 -16.47 10.57 -3.27
CA TRP A 110 -17.15 9.29 -3.00
C TRP A 110 -18.13 9.37 -1.82
N GLN A 111 -18.41 10.57 -1.33
CA GLN A 111 -19.42 10.76 -0.28
C GLN A 111 -20.78 10.27 -0.77
N GLY A 112 -21.49 9.49 0.07
CA GLY A 112 -22.77 8.89 -0.30
C GLY A 112 -22.68 7.59 -1.10
N SER A 113 -21.53 7.25 -1.69
CA SER A 113 -21.37 6.04 -2.49
C SER A 113 -21.53 4.76 -1.67
N GLN A 114 -22.03 3.72 -2.35
CA GLN A 114 -22.10 2.35 -1.83
C GLN A 114 -21.33 1.44 -2.78
N ILE A 115 -20.22 0.91 -2.31
CA ILE A 115 -19.28 0.16 -3.13
C ILE A 115 -19.09 -1.24 -2.51
N PRO A 116 -19.70 -2.29 -3.09
CA PRO A 116 -19.57 -3.66 -2.60
C PRO A 116 -18.13 -4.18 -2.58
N LEU A 117 -17.34 -3.87 -3.61
CA LEU A 117 -15.94 -4.23 -3.70
C LEU A 117 -15.09 -3.00 -4.00
N ILE A 118 -14.26 -2.64 -3.06
CA ILE A 118 -13.22 -1.62 -3.25
C ILE A 118 -11.88 -2.33 -3.47
N MET A 119 -11.18 -1.93 -4.53
CA MET A 119 -9.87 -2.45 -4.86
C MET A 119 -8.84 -1.33 -4.87
N PHE A 120 -7.72 -1.51 -4.17
CA PHE A 120 -6.58 -0.60 -4.20
C PHE A 120 -5.41 -1.29 -4.90
N ASP A 121 -4.92 -0.72 -5.99
CA ASP A 121 -3.65 -1.15 -6.56
C ASP A 121 -2.55 -0.20 -6.12
N GLU A 122 -1.46 -0.76 -5.57
CA GLU A 122 -0.38 -0.05 -4.88
C GLU A 122 -0.89 0.72 -3.64
N LEU A 123 -1.45 -0.02 -2.66
CA LEU A 123 -2.03 0.56 -1.44
C LEU A 123 -1.06 1.46 -0.66
N THR A 124 0.24 1.19 -0.72
CA THR A 124 1.28 2.00 -0.09
C THR A 124 1.36 3.44 -0.62
N HIS A 125 0.76 3.71 -1.79
CA HIS A 125 0.70 5.07 -2.35
C HIS A 125 -0.46 5.91 -1.77
N PHE A 126 -1.33 5.33 -0.98
CA PHE A 126 -2.45 6.05 -0.36
C PHE A 126 -2.18 6.30 1.11
N SER A 127 -2.70 7.41 1.63
CA SER A 127 -2.64 7.67 3.06
C SER A 127 -3.59 6.77 3.85
N GLU A 128 -3.30 6.61 5.13
CA GLU A 128 -4.16 5.92 6.07
C GLU A 128 -5.56 6.54 6.13
N SER A 129 -5.63 7.88 6.11
CA SER A 129 -6.88 8.64 6.11
C SER A 129 -7.77 8.30 4.92
N VAL A 130 -7.20 8.24 3.70
CA VAL A 130 -7.94 7.84 2.49
C VAL A 130 -8.47 6.41 2.61
N PHE A 131 -7.65 5.49 3.06
CA PHE A 131 -8.06 4.09 3.20
C PHE A 131 -9.24 3.92 4.17
N PHE A 132 -9.14 4.48 5.37
CA PHE A 132 -10.21 4.36 6.37
C PHE A 132 -11.46 5.14 6.00
N TYR A 133 -11.34 6.27 5.30
CA TYR A 133 -12.49 6.96 4.73
C TYR A 133 -13.22 6.07 3.71
N MET A 134 -12.47 5.48 2.77
CA MET A 134 -13.05 4.58 1.76
C MET A 134 -13.64 3.31 2.38
N LEU A 135 -13.08 2.81 3.48
CA LEU A 135 -13.69 1.70 4.23
C LEU A 135 -15.12 2.05 4.70
N SER A 136 -15.39 3.31 5.02
CA SER A 136 -16.76 3.76 5.36
C SER A 136 -17.71 3.79 4.14
N ARG A 137 -17.17 3.78 2.91
CA ARG A 137 -17.95 3.68 1.65
C ARG A 137 -18.15 2.24 1.20
N ASN A 138 -17.46 1.29 1.81
CA ASN A 138 -17.57 -0.13 1.51
C ASN A 138 -18.87 -0.70 2.08
N ARG A 139 -19.96 -0.49 1.35
CA ARG A 139 -21.33 -0.87 1.69
C ARG A 139 -21.99 -1.54 0.49
N SER A 140 -22.99 -2.39 0.72
CA SER A 140 -23.65 -3.15 -0.34
C SER A 140 -25.14 -3.28 -0.09
N MET A 141 -25.93 -3.11 -1.15
CA MET A 141 -27.35 -3.43 -1.23
C MET A 141 -27.63 -4.50 -2.28
N CYS A 142 -26.60 -5.03 -2.94
CA CYS A 142 -26.73 -6.01 -4.01
C CYS A 142 -26.62 -7.47 -3.56
N GLY A 143 -26.65 -7.73 -2.23
CA GLY A 143 -26.51 -9.08 -1.67
C GLY A 143 -25.08 -9.62 -1.59
N VAL A 144 -24.08 -8.88 -2.12
CA VAL A 144 -22.68 -9.21 -1.94
C VAL A 144 -22.20 -8.60 -0.64
N LYS A 145 -21.61 -9.39 0.27
CA LYS A 145 -20.99 -8.87 1.48
C LYS A 145 -19.89 -7.88 1.10
N PRO A 146 -19.87 -6.64 1.64
CA PRO A 146 -18.83 -5.66 1.29
C PRO A 146 -17.44 -6.13 1.72
N TYR A 147 -16.44 -5.91 0.86
CA TYR A 147 -15.06 -6.29 1.16
C TYR A 147 -14.05 -5.45 0.37
N ILE A 148 -12.79 -5.48 0.82
CA ILE A 148 -11.66 -4.75 0.20
C ILE A 148 -10.60 -5.74 -0.25
N ARG A 149 -10.04 -5.48 -1.40
CA ARG A 149 -8.86 -6.16 -1.94
C ARG A 149 -7.80 -5.13 -2.30
N ALA A 150 -6.57 -5.38 -1.90
CA ALA A 150 -5.48 -4.46 -2.18
C ALA A 150 -4.23 -5.17 -2.64
N THR A 151 -3.46 -4.51 -3.48
CA THR A 151 -2.11 -4.93 -3.84
C THR A 151 -1.12 -3.85 -3.45
N CYS A 152 0.13 -4.21 -3.18
CA CYS A 152 1.20 -3.25 -2.95
C CYS A 152 2.58 -3.85 -3.09
N ASN A 153 3.57 -3.00 -3.34
CA ASN A 153 4.97 -3.29 -3.13
C ASN A 153 5.37 -2.82 -1.72
N PRO A 154 6.43 -3.41 -1.11
CA PRO A 154 6.90 -2.98 0.19
C PRO A 154 7.31 -1.51 0.19
N ASP A 155 6.95 -0.81 1.25
CA ASP A 155 7.39 0.55 1.54
C ASP A 155 7.47 0.71 3.07
N ALA A 156 8.69 0.83 3.58
CA ALA A 156 8.98 0.87 5.01
C ALA A 156 8.48 2.15 5.70
N ASP A 157 8.20 3.21 4.94
CA ASP A 157 7.70 4.48 5.44
C ASP A 157 6.18 4.61 5.35
N SER A 158 5.52 3.64 4.70
CA SER A 158 4.06 3.65 4.58
C SER A 158 3.36 3.17 5.85
N TRP A 159 2.16 3.70 6.12
CA TRP A 159 1.29 3.20 7.18
C TRP A 159 0.97 1.70 7.04
N VAL A 160 0.98 1.18 5.79
CA VAL A 160 0.72 -0.23 5.50
C VAL A 160 1.74 -1.14 6.16
N ALA A 161 3.03 -0.74 6.21
CA ALA A 161 4.08 -1.51 6.88
C ALA A 161 3.75 -1.73 8.36
N ASN A 162 3.24 -0.70 9.04
CA ASN A 162 2.78 -0.80 10.42
C ASN A 162 1.51 -1.65 10.54
N PHE A 163 0.56 -1.46 9.63
CA PHE A 163 -0.73 -2.16 9.64
C PHE A 163 -0.59 -3.67 9.47
N ILE A 164 0.37 -4.13 8.67
CA ILE A 164 0.65 -5.55 8.44
C ILE A 164 1.81 -6.10 9.29
N SER A 165 2.33 -5.33 10.24
CA SER A 165 3.56 -5.65 10.99
C SER A 165 3.56 -7.04 11.61
N TRP A 166 2.40 -7.55 12.04
CA TRP A 166 2.30 -8.90 12.60
C TRP A 166 2.67 -10.02 11.60
N TRP A 167 2.45 -9.80 10.29
CA TRP A 167 2.82 -10.77 9.25
C TRP A 167 4.27 -10.64 8.81
N ILE A 168 4.99 -9.63 9.31
CA ILE A 168 6.37 -9.32 8.94
C ILE A 168 7.28 -9.60 10.13
N ASP A 169 8.36 -10.29 9.90
CA ASP A 169 9.42 -10.47 10.88
C ASP A 169 10.09 -9.11 11.15
N GLN A 170 10.08 -8.67 12.41
CA GLN A 170 10.47 -7.33 12.77
C GLN A 170 11.99 -7.13 12.80
N ASP A 171 12.77 -8.20 12.82
CA ASP A 171 14.24 -8.14 12.79
C ASP A 171 14.75 -8.13 11.35
N SER A 172 14.27 -9.05 10.53
CA SER A 172 14.74 -9.20 9.15
C SER A 172 13.97 -8.31 8.14
N GLY A 173 12.74 -7.94 8.42
CA GLY A 173 11.87 -7.18 7.51
C GLY A 173 11.17 -8.02 6.45
N TYR A 174 11.30 -9.33 6.47
CA TYR A 174 10.65 -10.23 5.52
C TYR A 174 9.32 -10.79 6.04
N PRO A 175 8.39 -11.16 5.14
CA PRO A 175 7.16 -11.84 5.52
C PRO A 175 7.42 -13.18 6.23
N ILE A 176 6.66 -13.45 7.29
CA ILE A 176 6.65 -14.72 7.99
C ILE A 176 5.72 -15.68 7.23
N GLU A 177 6.28 -16.71 6.60
CA GLU A 177 5.52 -17.59 5.69
C GLU A 177 4.38 -18.33 6.41
N GLU A 178 4.58 -18.73 7.67
CA GLU A 178 3.58 -19.40 8.50
C GLU A 178 2.38 -18.50 8.83
N ARG A 179 2.55 -17.19 8.72
CA ARG A 179 1.49 -16.19 8.92
C ARG A 179 0.81 -15.76 7.62
N CYS A 180 1.36 -16.14 6.47
CA CYS A 180 0.82 -15.82 5.15
C CYS A 180 -0.60 -16.35 4.99
N GLY A 181 -1.56 -15.43 4.79
CA GLY A 181 -2.97 -15.75 4.63
C GLY A 181 -3.72 -16.02 5.94
N LYS A 182 -3.07 -15.97 7.10
CA LYS A 182 -3.78 -16.01 8.38
C LYS A 182 -4.63 -14.77 8.55
N ILE A 183 -5.81 -14.93 9.15
CA ILE A 183 -6.76 -13.85 9.40
C ILE A 183 -6.56 -13.35 10.83
N ARG A 184 -6.50 -12.04 10.98
CA ARG A 184 -6.60 -11.34 12.25
C ARG A 184 -7.77 -10.36 12.21
N TRP A 185 -8.18 -9.91 13.37
CA TRP A 185 -9.28 -8.99 13.53
C TRP A 185 -8.80 -7.68 14.12
N PHE A 186 -9.41 -6.57 13.69
CA PHE A 186 -9.13 -5.27 14.28
C PHE A 186 -10.41 -4.46 14.49
N ILE A 187 -10.33 -3.54 15.43
CA ILE A 187 -11.26 -2.43 15.62
C ILE A 187 -10.46 -1.12 15.66
N ARG A 188 -11.06 -0.05 15.14
CA ARG A 188 -10.42 1.28 15.19
C ARG A 188 -11.22 2.18 16.11
N ARG A 189 -10.55 2.72 17.14
CA ARG A 189 -11.11 3.66 18.12
C ARG A 189 -10.13 4.82 18.29
N ASP A 190 -10.62 6.05 18.26
CA ASP A 190 -9.81 7.26 18.45
C ASP A 190 -8.52 7.24 17.61
N GLU A 191 -8.68 6.92 16.32
CA GLU A 191 -7.59 6.78 15.33
C GLU A 191 -6.57 5.67 15.61
N LYS A 192 -6.73 4.92 16.69
CA LYS A 192 -5.88 3.77 17.02
C LYS A 192 -6.49 2.46 16.57
N VAL A 193 -5.63 1.57 16.09
CA VAL A 193 -6.01 0.23 15.65
C VAL A 193 -5.65 -0.78 16.74
N TYR A 194 -6.65 -1.54 17.18
CA TYR A 194 -6.49 -2.60 18.18
C TYR A 194 -6.71 -3.95 17.51
N TRP A 195 -5.79 -4.87 17.73
CA TRP A 195 -5.74 -6.16 17.06
C TRP A 195 -6.01 -7.32 17.97
N ALA A 196 -6.69 -8.35 17.45
CA ALA A 196 -6.83 -9.64 18.12
C ALA A 196 -6.78 -10.79 17.08
N ASP A 197 -6.52 -12.00 17.57
CA ASP A 197 -6.50 -13.18 16.72
C ASP A 197 -7.91 -13.71 16.49
N ARG A 198 -8.86 -13.46 17.41
CA ARG A 198 -10.28 -13.82 17.29
C ARG A 198 -11.15 -12.58 17.45
N LYS A 199 -12.27 -12.57 16.76
CA LYS A 199 -13.27 -11.49 16.84
C LYS A 199 -13.83 -11.32 18.25
N GLN A 200 -14.02 -12.43 18.95
CA GLN A 200 -14.53 -12.48 20.31
C GLN A 200 -13.64 -11.76 21.33
N ASP A 201 -12.32 -11.84 21.15
CA ASP A 201 -11.37 -11.17 22.05
C ASP A 201 -11.58 -9.64 22.02
N LEU A 202 -11.94 -9.07 20.85
CA LEU A 202 -12.31 -7.65 20.72
C LEU A 202 -13.65 -7.34 21.33
N TRP A 203 -14.62 -8.26 21.28
CA TRP A 203 -15.90 -8.08 21.94
C TRP A 203 -15.74 -7.95 23.46
N GLU A 204 -14.90 -8.81 24.04
CA GLU A 204 -14.61 -8.79 25.48
C GLU A 204 -13.80 -7.53 25.84
N GLN A 205 -12.75 -7.22 25.08
CA GLN A 205 -11.86 -6.06 25.34
C GLN A 205 -12.60 -4.73 25.32
N PHE A 206 -13.60 -4.58 24.45
CA PHE A 206 -14.35 -3.33 24.26
C PHE A 206 -15.81 -3.40 24.79
N ASN A 207 -16.18 -4.46 25.51
CA ASN A 207 -17.52 -4.70 26.04
C ASN A 207 -18.62 -4.56 24.99
N LEU A 208 -18.40 -5.13 23.79
CA LEU A 208 -19.36 -5.07 22.68
C LEU A 208 -20.48 -6.06 22.92
N THR A 209 -21.69 -5.57 23.22
CA THR A 209 -22.82 -6.38 23.69
C THR A 209 -23.93 -6.56 22.66
N THR A 210 -24.20 -5.52 21.86
CA THR A 210 -25.24 -5.58 20.83
C THR A 210 -24.73 -6.23 19.54
N ASP A 211 -25.63 -6.67 18.66
CA ASP A 211 -25.25 -7.25 17.38
C ASP A 211 -24.56 -6.25 16.46
N GLU A 212 -24.96 -4.97 16.51
CA GLU A 212 -24.33 -3.87 15.78
C GLU A 212 -22.89 -3.66 16.25
N GLU A 213 -22.65 -3.58 17.56
CA GLU A 213 -21.30 -3.45 18.12
C GLU A 213 -20.43 -4.66 17.80
N LYS A 214 -20.98 -5.87 17.93
CA LYS A 214 -20.28 -7.12 17.57
C LYS A 214 -19.94 -7.23 16.08
N ALA A 215 -20.60 -6.45 15.23
CA ALA A 215 -20.30 -6.36 13.80
C ALA A 215 -19.12 -5.39 13.48
N GLU A 216 -18.71 -4.52 14.41
CA GLU A 216 -17.66 -3.52 14.16
C GLU A 216 -16.27 -4.11 13.82
N PRO A 217 -15.78 -5.16 14.52
CA PRO A 217 -14.47 -5.69 14.19
C PRO A 217 -14.40 -6.21 12.74
N ARG A 218 -13.34 -5.83 12.03
CA ARG A 218 -13.05 -6.24 10.66
C ARG A 218 -11.92 -7.25 10.61
N SER A 219 -12.04 -8.21 9.72
CA SER A 219 -11.02 -9.21 9.48
C SER A 219 -10.04 -8.76 8.41
N VAL A 220 -8.76 -9.02 8.64
CA VAL A 220 -7.65 -8.70 7.73
C VAL A 220 -6.80 -9.93 7.50
N SER A 221 -6.33 -10.10 6.27
CA SER A 221 -5.31 -11.07 5.91
C SER A 221 -4.27 -10.42 5.02
N PHE A 222 -3.01 -10.81 5.20
CA PHE A 222 -1.91 -10.45 4.33
C PHE A 222 -1.35 -11.69 3.66
N ILE A 223 -1.13 -11.58 2.34
CA ILE A 223 -0.53 -12.64 1.54
C ILE A 223 0.72 -12.06 0.88
N ASN A 224 1.87 -12.65 1.18
CA ASN A 224 3.12 -12.25 0.56
C ASN A 224 3.23 -12.77 -0.87
N SER A 225 3.82 -11.97 -1.74
CA SER A 225 4.05 -12.28 -3.15
C SER A 225 5.54 -12.20 -3.46
N THR A 226 6.04 -13.16 -4.20
CA THR A 226 7.39 -13.19 -4.74
C THR A 226 7.37 -13.31 -6.26
N LEU A 227 8.49 -13.02 -6.92
CA LEU A 227 8.61 -13.21 -8.36
C LEU A 227 8.43 -14.70 -8.75
N GLN A 228 8.90 -15.63 -7.91
CA GLN A 228 8.79 -17.06 -8.11
C GLN A 228 7.35 -17.57 -8.13
N ASP A 229 6.42 -16.84 -7.52
CA ASP A 229 5.00 -17.18 -7.55
C ASP A 229 4.40 -16.94 -8.95
N ASN A 230 5.06 -16.13 -9.81
CA ASN A 230 4.59 -15.82 -11.17
C ASN A 230 5.36 -16.64 -12.21
N LYS A 231 5.06 -17.92 -12.30
CA LYS A 231 5.71 -18.84 -13.24
C LYS A 231 5.55 -18.42 -14.70
N LEU A 232 4.40 -17.82 -15.05
CA LEU A 232 4.13 -17.37 -16.41
C LEU A 232 5.05 -16.20 -16.81
N LEU A 233 5.31 -15.25 -15.91
CA LEU A 233 6.25 -14.16 -16.16
C LEU A 233 7.66 -14.72 -16.34
N MET A 234 8.08 -15.59 -15.44
CA MET A 234 9.42 -16.21 -15.48
C MET A 234 9.66 -17.02 -16.76
N GLN A 235 8.62 -17.63 -17.33
CA GLN A 235 8.70 -18.35 -18.61
C GLN A 235 8.72 -17.40 -19.82
N ARG A 236 7.95 -16.30 -19.77
CA ARG A 236 7.86 -15.34 -20.89
C ARG A 236 9.03 -14.35 -20.94
N ASP A 237 9.51 -13.94 -19.80
CA ASP A 237 10.61 -13.01 -19.65
C ASP A 237 11.58 -13.45 -18.55
N PRO A 238 12.47 -14.41 -18.84
CA PRO A 238 13.50 -14.84 -17.91
C PRO A 238 14.51 -13.72 -17.54
N SER A 239 14.64 -12.70 -18.41
CA SER A 239 15.56 -11.57 -18.19
C SER A 239 15.09 -10.62 -17.09
N TYR A 240 13.80 -10.61 -16.79
CA TYR A 240 13.23 -9.73 -15.74
C TYR A 240 13.87 -9.94 -14.36
N LEU A 241 14.19 -11.19 -14.01
CA LEU A 241 14.94 -11.47 -12.78
C LEU A 241 16.32 -10.81 -12.77
N ALA A 242 17.03 -10.85 -13.89
CA ALA A 242 18.33 -10.21 -13.99
C ALA A 242 18.22 -8.69 -13.85
N THR A 243 17.19 -8.09 -14.47
CA THR A 243 16.89 -6.65 -14.33
C THR A 243 16.65 -6.27 -12.86
N LEU A 244 15.84 -7.03 -12.11
CA LEU A 244 15.61 -6.77 -10.69
C LEU A 244 16.88 -6.95 -9.84
N LYS A 245 17.74 -7.91 -10.18
CA LYS A 245 19.03 -8.11 -9.48
C LYS A 245 20.01 -6.96 -9.71
N ALA A 246 19.92 -6.27 -10.84
CA ALA A 246 20.77 -5.13 -11.18
C ALA A 246 20.38 -3.82 -10.48
N LEU A 247 19.21 -3.77 -9.82
CA LEU A 247 18.77 -2.60 -9.07
C LEU A 247 19.71 -2.27 -7.90
N PRO A 248 19.77 -0.99 -7.49
CA PRO A 248 20.43 -0.58 -6.25
C PRO A 248 19.95 -1.42 -5.06
N THR A 249 20.81 -1.60 -4.06
CA THR A 249 20.56 -2.54 -2.95
C THR A 249 19.19 -2.34 -2.29
N VAL A 250 18.81 -1.11 -1.96
CA VAL A 250 17.53 -0.84 -1.30
C VAL A 250 16.33 -1.20 -2.19
N GLU A 251 16.37 -0.83 -3.46
CA GLU A 251 15.31 -1.17 -4.41
C GLU A 251 15.25 -2.67 -4.69
N ARG A 252 16.40 -3.32 -4.80
CA ARG A 252 16.48 -4.77 -4.97
C ARG A 252 15.90 -5.52 -3.77
N GLU A 253 16.25 -5.12 -2.54
CA GLU A 253 15.68 -5.70 -1.32
C GLU A 253 14.15 -5.53 -1.26
N ARG A 254 13.67 -4.35 -1.64
CA ARG A 254 12.25 -4.04 -1.67
C ARG A 254 11.51 -4.78 -2.78
N LEU A 255 11.98 -4.66 -4.03
CA LEU A 255 11.24 -5.07 -5.22
C LEU A 255 11.49 -6.53 -5.62
N LEU A 256 12.67 -7.10 -5.35
CA LEU A 256 12.96 -8.49 -5.65
C LEU A 256 12.68 -9.41 -4.46
N TYR A 257 13.14 -9.02 -3.28
CA TYR A 257 13.06 -9.88 -2.09
C TYR A 257 11.84 -9.59 -1.21
N GLY A 258 11.18 -8.45 -1.40
CA GLY A 258 9.95 -8.14 -0.67
C GLY A 258 10.17 -7.66 0.76
N ASN A 259 11.30 -7.02 1.05
CA ASN A 259 11.64 -6.50 2.37
C ASN A 259 10.82 -5.25 2.72
N TRP A 260 10.16 -5.26 3.88
CA TRP A 260 9.26 -4.21 4.37
C TRP A 260 9.92 -3.21 5.32
N LYS A 261 11.19 -3.41 5.67
CA LYS A 261 11.91 -2.56 6.63
C LYS A 261 13.13 -1.86 6.04
N ILE A 262 13.53 -2.26 4.83
CA ILE A 262 14.68 -1.65 4.19
C ILE A 262 14.41 -0.18 3.87
N LYS A 263 15.29 0.69 4.35
CA LYS A 263 15.28 2.13 4.08
C LYS A 263 16.61 2.55 3.49
N GLN A 264 16.59 3.62 2.70
CA GLN A 264 17.84 4.27 2.36
C GLN A 264 18.49 4.77 3.64
N ALA A 265 19.77 4.46 3.81
CA ALA A 265 20.51 5.02 4.93
C ALA A 265 20.46 6.55 4.86
N ALA A 266 19.96 7.18 5.90
CA ALA A 266 20.05 8.62 6.06
C ALA A 266 21.53 9.00 5.98
N GLY A 267 21.91 9.98 5.15
CA GLY A 267 23.29 10.42 5.04
C GLY A 267 24.05 9.91 3.78
N LEU A 268 23.35 9.72 2.66
CA LEU A 268 23.98 9.36 1.37
C LEU A 268 25.06 10.35 0.88
N TYR A 269 25.03 11.60 1.35
CA TYR A 269 26.02 12.63 0.99
C TYR A 269 27.32 12.48 1.76
N PHE A 270 27.27 12.04 3.04
CA PHE A 270 28.46 11.85 3.88
C PHE A 270 28.40 10.49 4.59
N LYS A 271 29.25 9.57 4.15
CA LYS A 271 29.46 8.32 4.90
C LYS A 271 30.34 8.61 6.09
N ARG A 272 29.99 8.08 7.28
CA ARG A 272 30.81 8.23 8.49
C ARG A 272 32.28 7.81 8.28
N THR A 273 32.51 6.85 7.38
CA THR A 273 33.84 6.40 6.97
C THR A 273 34.64 7.45 6.19
N GLN A 274 34.01 8.50 5.67
CA GLN A 274 34.66 9.63 4.98
C GLN A 274 35.12 10.70 5.97
N VAL A 275 34.58 10.70 7.19
CA VAL A 275 35.04 11.58 8.28
C VAL A 275 36.21 10.90 8.95
N ARG A 276 37.42 11.27 8.54
CA ARG A 276 38.65 10.63 9.01
C ARG A 276 39.08 11.08 10.41
N ASN A 277 38.81 12.33 10.77
CA ASN A 277 39.20 12.91 12.05
C ASN A 277 37.99 13.58 12.69
N MET A 278 37.58 13.11 13.85
CA MET A 278 36.63 13.79 14.74
C MET A 278 37.41 14.36 15.90
N LEU A 279 37.39 15.67 16.03
CA LEU A 279 37.98 16.33 17.20
C LEU A 279 36.94 16.39 18.35
N PRO A 280 37.30 16.11 19.59
CA PRO A 280 36.37 16.18 20.70
C PRO A 280 35.97 17.62 21.06
N CYS A 281 36.77 18.61 20.65
CA CYS A 281 36.50 20.02 20.82
C CYS A 281 37.16 20.81 19.67
N ALA A 282 36.74 22.07 19.49
CA ALA A 282 37.40 22.97 18.55
C ALA A 282 38.86 23.20 18.94
N PRO A 283 39.79 23.26 17.96
CA PRO A 283 41.20 23.59 18.22
C PRO A 283 41.33 24.96 18.92
N ALA A 284 42.25 25.09 19.85
CA ALA A 284 42.45 26.34 20.61
C ALA A 284 43.04 27.48 19.77
N ASP A 285 43.60 27.17 18.61
CA ASP A 285 44.27 28.10 17.67
C ASP A 285 43.39 28.57 16.52
N VAL A 286 42.06 28.43 16.64
CA VAL A 286 41.11 28.88 15.60
C VAL A 286 41.09 30.41 15.58
N THR A 287 41.41 30.97 14.38
CA THR A 287 41.50 32.42 14.17
C THR A 287 40.21 33.04 13.65
N SER A 288 39.25 32.24 13.18
CA SER A 288 37.96 32.72 12.70
C SER A 288 36.87 31.69 12.93
N TYR A 289 35.66 32.21 13.17
CA TYR A 289 34.44 31.39 13.43
C TYR A 289 33.39 31.74 12.40
N VAL A 290 32.72 30.74 11.87
CA VAL A 290 31.63 30.90 10.92
C VAL A 290 30.38 30.23 11.49
N ARG A 291 29.27 30.94 11.49
CA ARG A 291 27.95 30.40 11.78
C ARG A 291 27.21 30.23 10.46
N ALA A 292 26.89 28.99 10.12
CA ALA A 292 26.07 28.68 8.96
C ALA A 292 24.64 28.32 9.38
N TRP A 293 23.68 28.82 8.63
CA TRP A 293 22.26 28.52 8.79
C TRP A 293 21.77 27.81 7.53
N ASP A 294 21.11 26.68 7.71
CA ASP A 294 20.29 26.06 6.69
C ASP A 294 18.84 26.44 7.00
N LEU A 295 18.30 27.40 6.24
CA LEU A 295 16.95 27.93 6.47
C LEU A 295 15.92 27.14 5.65
N ALA A 296 14.83 26.75 6.29
CA ALA A 296 13.70 26.20 5.58
C ALA A 296 13.16 27.22 4.56
N ALA A 297 13.13 26.84 3.28
CA ALA A 297 12.73 27.73 2.20
C ALA A 297 11.21 27.76 1.95
N SER A 298 10.47 26.81 2.52
CA SER A 298 9.02 26.67 2.30
C SER A 298 8.28 26.51 3.61
N PRO A 299 7.11 27.13 3.79
CA PRO A 299 6.24 26.87 4.92
C PRO A 299 5.72 25.44 4.87
N GLU A 300 5.40 24.89 6.04
CA GLU A 300 4.74 23.59 6.15
C GLU A 300 3.41 23.62 5.38
N THR A 301 3.21 22.67 4.49
CA THR A 301 1.98 22.54 3.71
C THR A 301 1.50 21.09 3.76
N GLU A 302 0.21 20.85 3.55
CA GLU A 302 -0.37 19.49 3.50
C GLU A 302 0.28 18.56 2.44
N LYS A 303 1.11 19.10 1.56
CA LYS A 303 1.70 18.37 0.43
C LYS A 303 3.21 18.12 0.53
N GLY A 304 3.88 18.67 1.52
CA GLY A 304 5.33 18.54 1.64
C GLY A 304 5.77 18.62 3.10
N ASP A 305 6.76 17.79 3.44
CA ASP A 305 7.52 17.88 4.67
C ASP A 305 8.71 18.83 4.40
N PRO A 306 8.61 20.13 4.77
CA PRO A 306 9.67 21.09 4.52
C PRO A 306 10.89 20.74 5.36
N ALA A 307 12.06 21.00 4.81
CA ALA A 307 13.29 20.92 5.59
C ALA A 307 13.21 21.89 6.78
N TYR A 308 13.45 21.38 7.98
CA TYR A 308 13.52 22.21 9.18
C TYR A 308 14.74 23.13 9.13
N THR A 309 14.60 24.35 9.72
CA THR A 309 15.73 25.23 9.90
C THR A 309 16.69 24.61 10.91
N CYS A 310 17.89 24.25 10.46
CA CYS A 310 18.95 23.71 11.29
C CYS A 310 20.03 24.77 11.56
N LEU A 311 20.47 24.87 12.80
CA LEU A 311 21.65 25.65 13.16
C LEU A 311 22.87 24.72 13.26
N LEU A 312 23.81 24.93 12.35
CA LEU A 312 25.09 24.23 12.37
C LEU A 312 26.14 25.09 13.10
N TYR A 313 26.61 24.62 14.25
CA TYR A 313 27.71 25.25 14.98
C TYR A 313 29.02 24.64 14.52
N THR A 314 29.93 25.52 14.09
CA THR A 314 31.31 25.14 13.85
C THR A 314 32.20 25.46 15.04
N SER A 315 31.73 26.28 16.00
CA SER A 315 32.40 26.66 17.21
C SER A 315 31.45 27.40 18.18
N PRO A 316 31.72 27.48 19.48
CA PRO A 316 30.95 28.28 20.43
C PRO A 316 30.81 29.73 19.99
N SER A 317 29.61 30.27 20.09
CA SER A 317 29.37 31.67 19.79
C SER A 317 30.05 32.54 20.84
N PRO A 318 30.62 33.72 20.49
CA PRO A 318 31.16 34.65 21.52
C PRO A 318 30.12 35.10 22.56
N ARG A 319 28.81 34.87 22.34
CA ARG A 319 27.73 35.12 23.31
C ARG A 319 27.52 34.01 24.32
N ASP A 320 28.11 32.82 24.08
CA ASP A 320 27.96 31.65 24.93
C ASP A 320 29.12 31.59 25.95
N ILE A 321 29.99 32.61 26.01
CA ILE A 321 31.17 32.73 26.89
C ILE A 321 30.97 33.85 27.92
N SER A 322 29.74 34.25 28.24
CA SER A 322 29.45 35.20 29.31
C SER A 322 28.80 34.51 30.49
#